data_2f16b603907256984ead6da599137412
#
_entry.id   2f16b603907256984ead6da599137412
#
_cell.length_a   1.000
_cell.length_b   1.000
_cell.length_c   1.000
_cell.angle_alpha   90.00
_cell.angle_beta   90.00
_cell.angle_gamma   90.00
#
_symmetry.space_group_name_H-M   'P 1'
#
loop_
_entity.id
_entity.type
_entity.pdbx_description
1 polymer ?
#
loop_
_entity_poly.entity_id
_entity_poly.type
_entity_poly.pdbx_seq_one_letter_code
_entity_poly.pdbx_strand_id
1 'polypeptide(L)'
;MILSPIEQSIKRKIEAVGKPLKDWDIQIYRGVLTGCNEAFIIDAAKRAEILSNCQSEDERKRTEAIIRPILRGRDIRRYDYVDSGKYLINTHNGVKEKGIPPIDITDYPAIKGHLDSFGDAVMLRSDQGDTPYNLRNCAYLEEFEKPKIMYPNMTKYMPFYFDIQGFYQNDKSFLITGRHLSYLAAFLNSSLFKFCFTNSFPELQGGTRELRKIFFDKIPVLPVDDNTDELFEELLRSIQDFYSNEKALEIDRHIFDLYQLTPEEVALIGAVNL
;
A
#
# COMPACT_ATOMS: atom_id res chain seq x y z
N MET A 1 -11.28 1.78 29.19
CA MET A 1 -10.13 1.00 29.72
C MET A 1 -9.30 1.94 30.58
N ILE A 2 -8.93 1.56 31.79
CA ILE A 2 -8.05 2.38 32.66
C ILE A 2 -6.61 1.96 32.33
N LEU A 3 -5.81 2.91 31.82
CA LEU A 3 -4.40 2.68 31.50
C LEU A 3 -3.57 2.60 32.79
N SER A 4 -2.60 1.68 32.84
CA SER A 4 -1.59 1.63 33.88
C SER A 4 -0.72 2.90 33.89
N PRO A 5 0.00 3.21 34.97
CA PRO A 5 0.90 4.38 34.99
C PRO A 5 1.97 4.35 33.88
N ILE A 6 2.49 3.17 33.52
CA ILE A 6 3.48 3.01 32.45
C ILE A 6 2.83 3.27 31.08
N GLU A 7 1.65 2.72 30.81
CA GLU A 7 0.91 2.99 29.56
C GLU A 7 0.57 4.48 29.42
N GLN A 8 0.22 5.15 30.51
CA GLN A 8 -0.01 6.60 30.52
C GLN A 8 1.28 7.39 30.23
N SER A 9 2.43 6.90 30.72
CA SER A 9 3.73 7.52 30.45
C SER A 9 4.07 7.41 28.95
N ILE A 10 3.96 6.21 28.35
CA ILE A 10 4.19 6.00 26.92
C ILE A 10 3.27 6.92 26.09
N LYS A 11 1.98 6.92 26.41
CA LYS A 11 1.00 7.78 25.70
C LYS A 11 1.39 9.24 25.77
N ARG A 12 1.74 9.77 26.94
CA ARG A 12 2.15 11.19 27.12
C ARG A 12 3.41 11.53 26.30
N LYS A 13 4.40 10.62 26.23
CA LYS A 13 5.61 10.81 25.42
C LYS A 13 5.26 10.93 23.94
N ILE A 14 4.43 10.02 23.42
CA ILE A 14 4.01 10.06 22.01
C ILE A 14 3.22 11.34 21.71
N GLU A 15 2.25 11.69 22.56
CA GLU A 15 1.42 12.90 22.37
C GLU A 15 2.22 14.20 22.49
N ALA A 16 3.28 14.22 23.31
CA ALA A 16 4.10 15.42 23.51
C ALA A 16 4.96 15.78 22.27
N VAL A 17 5.41 14.78 21.51
CA VAL A 17 6.31 14.99 20.37
C VAL A 17 5.63 14.69 19.01
N GLY A 18 4.51 13.98 19.03
CA GLY A 18 3.82 13.54 17.83
C GLY A 18 3.01 14.63 17.17
N LYS A 19 3.05 14.66 15.84
CA LYS A 19 2.18 15.48 14.99
C LYS A 19 1.16 14.54 14.32
N PRO A 20 -0.16 14.86 14.35
CA PRO A 20 -1.16 14.04 13.68
C PRO A 20 -0.82 13.81 12.20
N LEU A 21 -0.99 12.59 11.70
CA LEU A 21 -0.64 12.25 10.31
C LEU A 21 -1.39 13.07 9.26
N LYS A 22 -2.58 13.59 9.59
CA LYS A 22 -3.30 14.52 8.70
C LYS A 22 -2.53 15.82 8.41
N ASP A 23 -1.58 16.18 9.29
CA ASP A 23 -0.77 17.39 9.21
C ASP A 23 0.64 17.11 8.64
N TRP A 24 0.92 15.87 8.24
CA TRP A 24 2.14 15.47 7.54
C TRP A 24 2.03 15.75 6.04
N ASP A 25 3.17 15.91 5.38
CA ASP A 25 3.24 16.00 3.91
C ASP A 25 3.12 14.60 3.28
N ILE A 26 1.96 13.98 3.49
CA ILE A 26 1.59 12.67 2.94
C ILE A 26 0.18 12.69 2.38
N GLN A 27 -0.09 11.77 1.46
CA GLN A 27 -1.43 11.51 0.95
C GLN A 27 -1.75 10.02 1.06
N ILE A 28 -2.99 9.70 1.37
CA ILE A 28 -3.50 8.34 1.44
C ILE A 28 -4.53 8.13 0.36
N TYR A 29 -4.27 7.18 -0.54
CA TYR A 29 -5.13 6.85 -1.67
C TYR A 29 -5.58 5.40 -1.62
N ARG A 30 -6.66 5.11 -2.31
CA ARG A 30 -7.17 3.74 -2.51
C ARG A 30 -6.55 3.10 -3.74
N GLY A 31 -6.43 1.79 -3.75
CA GLY A 31 -6.00 1.04 -4.92
C GLY A 31 -7.01 1.10 -6.08
N VAL A 32 -6.61 0.57 -7.22
CA VAL A 32 -7.38 0.63 -8.48
C VAL A 32 -8.71 -0.10 -8.36
N LEU A 33 -9.79 0.54 -8.82
CA LEU A 33 -11.11 -0.06 -8.96
C LEU A 33 -11.29 -0.57 -10.39
N THR A 34 -11.46 -1.87 -10.53
CA THR A 34 -11.65 -2.50 -11.83
C THR A 34 -13.12 -2.77 -12.16
N GLY A 35 -13.98 -2.89 -11.14
CA GLY A 35 -15.36 -3.33 -11.30
C GLY A 35 -15.52 -4.78 -11.77
N CYS A 36 -14.45 -5.39 -12.30
CA CYS A 36 -14.40 -6.79 -12.73
C CYS A 36 -12.95 -7.31 -12.59
N ASN A 37 -12.57 -7.71 -11.38
CA ASN A 37 -11.19 -8.16 -11.13
C ASN A 37 -10.77 -9.34 -12.01
N GLU A 38 -11.67 -10.23 -12.35
CA GLU A 38 -11.39 -11.43 -13.15
C GLU A 38 -10.93 -11.09 -14.58
N ALA A 39 -11.44 -9.98 -15.14
CA ALA A 39 -11.06 -9.51 -16.46
C ALA A 39 -9.78 -8.68 -16.46
N PHE A 40 -9.57 -7.85 -15.42
CA PHE A 40 -8.49 -6.86 -15.39
C PHE A 40 -7.27 -7.28 -14.57
N ILE A 41 -7.40 -8.29 -13.69
CA ILE A 41 -6.27 -8.82 -12.89
C ILE A 41 -5.97 -10.24 -13.37
N ILE A 42 -4.92 -10.34 -14.18
CA ILE A 42 -4.52 -11.58 -14.86
C ILE A 42 -3.29 -12.19 -14.19
N ASP A 43 -3.02 -13.46 -14.51
CA ASP A 43 -1.77 -14.13 -14.11
C ASP A 43 -0.71 -14.08 -15.20
N ALA A 44 0.46 -14.64 -14.91
CA ALA A 44 1.59 -14.65 -15.84
C ALA A 44 1.29 -15.45 -17.12
N ALA A 45 0.49 -16.52 -17.01
CA ALA A 45 0.11 -17.33 -18.19
C ALA A 45 -0.79 -16.53 -19.13
N LYS A 46 -1.82 -15.86 -18.58
CA LYS A 46 -2.71 -15.00 -19.37
C LYS A 46 -1.98 -13.78 -19.92
N ARG A 47 -1.04 -13.18 -19.17
CA ARG A 47 -0.17 -12.13 -19.69
C ARG A 47 0.61 -12.59 -20.91
N ALA A 48 1.24 -13.77 -20.84
CA ALA A 48 2.00 -14.34 -21.95
C ALA A 48 1.10 -14.62 -23.16
N GLU A 49 -0.10 -15.15 -22.94
CA GLU A 49 -1.11 -15.38 -23.99
C GLU A 49 -1.50 -14.07 -24.71
N ILE A 50 -1.85 -13.02 -23.96
CA ILE A 50 -2.21 -11.72 -24.52
C ILE A 50 -1.05 -11.16 -25.35
N LEU A 51 0.19 -11.19 -24.84
CA LEU A 51 1.36 -10.72 -25.55
C LEU A 51 1.66 -11.53 -26.82
N SER A 52 1.36 -12.84 -26.83
CA SER A 52 1.53 -13.68 -28.02
C SER A 52 0.46 -13.42 -29.10
N ASN A 53 -0.71 -12.88 -28.71
CA ASN A 53 -1.81 -12.55 -29.62
C ASN A 53 -1.68 -11.15 -30.23
N CYS A 54 -0.66 -10.36 -29.85
CA CYS A 54 -0.40 -9.06 -30.49
C CYS A 54 -0.01 -9.23 -31.96
N GLN A 55 -0.58 -8.41 -32.82
CA GLN A 55 -0.44 -8.51 -34.28
C GLN A 55 0.88 -7.89 -34.81
N SER A 56 1.53 -7.08 -33.97
CA SER A 56 2.80 -6.41 -34.31
C SER A 56 3.69 -6.25 -33.09
N GLU A 57 4.99 -6.04 -33.31
CA GLU A 57 5.94 -5.77 -32.23
C GLU A 57 5.62 -4.43 -31.51
N ASP A 58 5.10 -3.46 -32.24
CA ASP A 58 4.70 -2.17 -31.66
C ASP A 58 3.46 -2.30 -30.75
N GLU A 59 2.47 -3.10 -31.17
CA GLU A 59 1.35 -3.44 -30.30
C GLU A 59 1.83 -4.18 -29.04
N ARG A 60 2.73 -5.15 -29.22
CA ARG A 60 3.27 -5.92 -28.10
C ARG A 60 3.97 -5.03 -27.08
N LYS A 61 4.83 -4.10 -27.50
CA LYS A 61 5.51 -3.15 -26.62
C LYS A 61 4.53 -2.25 -25.87
N ARG A 62 3.52 -1.71 -26.57
CA ARG A 62 2.48 -0.90 -25.93
C ARG A 62 1.67 -1.72 -24.92
N THR A 63 1.28 -2.92 -25.29
CA THR A 63 0.51 -3.85 -24.44
C THR A 63 1.32 -4.22 -23.20
N GLU A 64 2.61 -4.53 -23.34
CA GLU A 64 3.48 -4.83 -22.21
C GLU A 64 3.61 -3.65 -21.25
N ALA A 65 3.67 -2.42 -21.78
CA ALA A 65 3.81 -1.20 -20.98
C ALA A 65 2.59 -0.92 -20.08
N ILE A 66 1.38 -1.31 -20.49
CA ILE A 66 0.16 -1.09 -19.70
C ILE A 66 -0.25 -2.30 -18.85
N ILE A 67 0.43 -3.44 -18.99
CA ILE A 67 0.25 -4.58 -18.08
C ILE A 67 1.21 -4.45 -16.91
N ARG A 68 0.70 -4.02 -15.75
CA ARG A 68 1.50 -3.63 -14.57
C ARG A 68 1.44 -4.69 -13.47
N PRO A 69 2.56 -5.00 -12.79
CA PRO A 69 2.51 -5.89 -11.64
C PRO A 69 1.60 -5.31 -10.55
N ILE A 70 0.79 -6.17 -9.92
CA ILE A 70 -0.19 -5.76 -8.92
C ILE A 70 -0.13 -6.63 -7.67
N LEU A 71 -0.20 -5.99 -6.49
CA LEU A 71 -0.42 -6.65 -5.21
C LEU A 71 -1.87 -6.46 -4.76
N ARG A 72 -2.45 -7.53 -4.21
CA ARG A 72 -3.75 -7.47 -3.54
C ARG A 72 -3.54 -7.26 -2.04
N GLY A 73 -4.52 -6.76 -1.32
CA GLY A 73 -4.40 -6.58 0.12
C GLY A 73 -3.90 -7.83 0.88
N ARG A 74 -4.29 -9.04 0.41
CA ARG A 74 -3.83 -10.32 0.98
C ARG A 74 -2.38 -10.71 0.66
N ASP A 75 -1.75 -10.03 -0.29
CA ASP A 75 -0.37 -10.28 -0.69
C ASP A 75 0.62 -9.46 0.14
N ILE A 76 0.15 -8.40 0.83
CA ILE A 76 0.95 -7.50 1.64
C ILE A 76 1.31 -8.17 2.97
N ARG A 77 2.59 -8.06 3.37
CA ARG A 77 3.16 -8.58 4.62
C ARG A 77 3.87 -7.46 5.38
N ARG A 78 4.20 -7.73 6.63
CA ARG A 78 5.04 -6.85 7.45
C ARG A 78 6.43 -6.77 6.82
N TYR A 79 6.82 -5.58 6.38
CA TYR A 79 8.07 -5.29 5.65
C TYR A 79 8.22 -6.01 4.29
N ASP A 80 7.26 -6.81 3.84
CA ASP A 80 7.43 -7.71 2.72
C ASP A 80 6.11 -7.92 1.96
N TYR A 81 6.14 -8.70 0.90
CA TYR A 81 4.97 -9.11 0.14
C TYR A 81 5.11 -10.55 -0.36
N VAL A 82 4.00 -11.15 -0.73
CA VAL A 82 3.99 -12.42 -1.46
C VAL A 82 3.74 -12.12 -2.93
N ASP A 83 4.73 -12.40 -3.77
CA ASP A 83 4.52 -12.31 -5.22
C ASP A 83 3.56 -13.41 -5.66
N SER A 84 2.36 -13.00 -6.02
CA SER A 84 1.31 -13.90 -6.52
C SER A 84 1.30 -14.00 -8.04
N GLY A 85 2.28 -13.42 -8.74
CA GLY A 85 2.38 -13.42 -10.19
C GLY A 85 1.17 -12.79 -10.88
N LYS A 86 0.58 -11.75 -10.27
CA LYS A 86 -0.59 -11.07 -10.82
C LYS A 86 -0.23 -9.74 -11.48
N TYR A 87 -0.98 -9.41 -12.50
CA TYR A 87 -0.81 -8.21 -13.31
C TYR A 87 -2.14 -7.51 -13.52
N LEU A 88 -2.13 -6.18 -13.49
CA LEU A 88 -3.25 -5.33 -13.86
C LEU A 88 -3.18 -4.99 -15.35
N ILE A 89 -4.24 -5.17 -16.08
CA ILE A 89 -4.44 -4.54 -17.39
C ILE A 89 -4.86 -3.09 -17.10
N ASN A 90 -3.89 -2.17 -17.15
CA ASN A 90 -4.09 -0.77 -16.79
C ASN A 90 -4.60 0.07 -17.96
N THR A 91 -5.78 -0.25 -18.46
CA THR A 91 -6.49 0.58 -19.45
C THR A 91 -7.09 1.82 -18.78
N HIS A 92 -6.23 2.71 -18.27
CA HIS A 92 -6.65 3.88 -17.50
C HIS A 92 -7.50 4.85 -18.32
N ASN A 93 -8.36 5.60 -17.63
CA ASN A 93 -9.23 6.63 -18.23
C ASN A 93 -8.54 8.00 -18.36
N GLY A 94 -7.20 8.02 -18.32
CA GLY A 94 -6.42 9.24 -18.36
C GLY A 94 -6.54 10.09 -17.09
N VAL A 95 -5.91 11.25 -17.12
CA VAL A 95 -6.00 12.31 -16.09
C VAL A 95 -6.15 13.64 -16.81
N LYS A 96 -7.36 14.09 -16.95
CA LYS A 96 -7.75 15.24 -17.78
C LYS A 96 -7.00 16.52 -17.37
N GLU A 97 -6.87 16.76 -16.07
CA GLU A 97 -6.20 17.93 -15.50
C GLU A 97 -4.69 17.96 -15.81
N LYS A 98 -4.11 16.79 -16.14
CA LYS A 98 -2.69 16.63 -16.49
C LYS A 98 -2.45 16.42 -17.98
N GLY A 99 -3.50 16.48 -18.79
CA GLY A 99 -3.40 16.26 -20.25
C GLY A 99 -3.07 14.82 -20.63
N ILE A 100 -3.26 13.85 -19.72
CA ILE A 100 -3.05 12.42 -20.01
C ILE A 100 -4.35 11.88 -20.61
N PRO A 101 -4.36 11.43 -21.89
CA PRO A 101 -5.55 10.91 -22.52
C PRO A 101 -5.95 9.54 -21.98
N PRO A 102 -7.23 9.14 -22.09
CA PRO A 102 -7.65 7.76 -21.88
C PRO A 102 -6.90 6.81 -22.83
N ILE A 103 -6.69 5.58 -22.40
CA ILE A 103 -6.24 4.50 -23.28
C ILE A 103 -7.33 4.23 -24.34
N ASP A 104 -6.98 4.35 -25.61
CA ASP A 104 -7.84 3.92 -26.71
C ASP A 104 -7.66 2.41 -26.92
N ILE A 105 -8.70 1.64 -26.65
CA ILE A 105 -8.63 0.18 -26.73
C ILE A 105 -8.40 -0.32 -28.16
N THR A 106 -8.67 0.50 -29.17
CA THR A 106 -8.43 0.13 -30.60
C THR A 106 -6.95 -0.02 -30.92
N ASP A 107 -6.06 0.63 -30.13
CA ASP A 107 -4.62 0.49 -30.24
C ASP A 107 -4.09 -0.82 -29.60
N TYR A 108 -4.95 -1.59 -28.93
CA TYR A 108 -4.62 -2.80 -28.15
C TYR A 108 -5.55 -3.99 -28.50
N PRO A 109 -5.56 -4.46 -29.77
CA PRO A 109 -6.47 -5.51 -30.22
C PRO A 109 -6.43 -6.80 -29.38
N ALA A 110 -5.23 -7.20 -28.89
CA ALA A 110 -5.09 -8.38 -28.06
C ALA A 110 -5.75 -8.21 -26.68
N ILE A 111 -5.63 -7.04 -26.05
CA ILE A 111 -6.32 -6.72 -24.80
C ILE A 111 -7.82 -6.63 -25.05
N LYS A 112 -8.24 -5.98 -26.13
CA LYS A 112 -9.65 -5.87 -26.50
C LYS A 112 -10.30 -7.26 -26.64
N GLY A 113 -9.66 -8.17 -27.37
CA GLY A 113 -10.15 -9.54 -27.54
C GLY A 113 -10.26 -10.29 -26.20
N HIS A 114 -9.31 -10.08 -25.29
CA HIS A 114 -9.39 -10.65 -23.94
C HIS A 114 -10.58 -10.06 -23.15
N LEU A 115 -10.77 -8.73 -23.13
CA LEU A 115 -11.87 -8.09 -22.41
C LEU A 115 -13.24 -8.43 -23.01
N ASP A 116 -13.33 -8.51 -24.35
CA ASP A 116 -14.57 -8.90 -25.04
C ASP A 116 -15.02 -10.33 -24.65
N SER A 117 -14.09 -11.23 -24.32
CA SER A 117 -14.42 -12.58 -23.90
C SER A 117 -15.22 -12.65 -22.58
N PHE A 118 -15.26 -11.58 -21.80
CA PHE A 118 -16.04 -11.48 -20.56
C PHE A 118 -17.46 -10.94 -20.80
N GLY A 119 -17.80 -10.48 -22.00
CA GLY A 119 -19.12 -10.01 -22.38
C GLY A 119 -19.70 -8.97 -21.40
N ASP A 120 -20.93 -9.19 -20.95
CA ASP A 120 -21.65 -8.27 -20.07
C ASP A 120 -20.94 -7.98 -18.74
N ALA A 121 -20.12 -8.87 -18.24
CA ALA A 121 -19.35 -8.64 -17.01
C ALA A 121 -18.37 -7.46 -17.11
N VAL A 122 -17.85 -7.19 -18.30
CA VAL A 122 -17.03 -6.01 -18.59
C VAL A 122 -17.89 -4.85 -19.09
N MET A 123 -18.83 -5.12 -20.00
CA MET A 123 -19.62 -4.07 -20.67
C MET A 123 -20.57 -3.34 -19.72
N LEU A 124 -21.10 -4.00 -18.68
CA LEU A 124 -22.12 -3.47 -17.77
C LEU A 124 -21.60 -3.20 -16.35
N ARG A 125 -20.29 -3.32 -16.10
CA ARG A 125 -19.73 -3.08 -14.76
C ARG A 125 -19.91 -1.63 -14.32
N SER A 126 -20.06 -1.41 -13.01
CA SER A 126 -20.30 -0.08 -12.44
C SER A 126 -19.05 0.82 -12.37
N ASP A 127 -17.87 0.23 -12.21
CA ASP A 127 -16.59 0.95 -12.07
C ASP A 127 -15.85 1.03 -13.43
N GLN A 128 -16.45 1.72 -14.40
CA GLN A 128 -15.84 1.96 -15.72
C GLN A 128 -15.52 3.44 -15.93
N GLY A 129 -14.65 3.72 -16.90
CA GLY A 129 -14.32 5.06 -17.36
C GLY A 129 -15.22 5.53 -18.49
N ASP A 130 -14.66 6.24 -19.47
CA ASP A 130 -15.41 6.79 -20.62
C ASP A 130 -15.94 5.69 -21.54
N THR A 131 -15.28 4.55 -21.57
CA THR A 131 -15.73 3.34 -22.28
C THR A 131 -15.75 2.14 -21.33
N PRO A 132 -16.47 1.05 -21.68
CA PRO A 132 -16.44 -0.19 -20.90
C PRO A 132 -15.04 -0.82 -20.79
N TYR A 133 -14.11 -0.48 -21.65
CA TYR A 133 -12.73 -0.98 -21.61
C TYR A 133 -11.84 -0.19 -20.65
N ASN A 134 -12.20 1.06 -20.34
CA ASN A 134 -11.40 1.89 -19.46
C ASN A 134 -11.71 1.61 -17.99
N LEU A 135 -10.67 1.62 -17.16
CA LEU A 135 -10.79 1.62 -15.72
C LEU A 135 -11.45 2.93 -15.24
N ARG A 136 -12.06 2.91 -14.06
CA ARG A 136 -12.61 4.10 -13.44
C ARG A 136 -11.56 5.21 -13.32
N ASN A 137 -12.00 6.47 -13.44
CA ASN A 137 -11.14 7.65 -13.27
C ASN A 137 -10.31 7.59 -11.98
N CYS A 138 -9.02 7.85 -12.12
CA CYS A 138 -8.06 7.89 -11.03
C CYS A 138 -7.17 9.14 -11.19
N ALA A 139 -7.48 10.21 -10.46
CA ALA A 139 -6.73 11.48 -10.52
C ALA A 139 -5.28 11.35 -10.01
N TYR A 140 -4.97 10.30 -9.26
CA TYR A 140 -3.66 10.02 -8.67
C TYR A 140 -2.94 8.82 -9.32
N LEU A 141 -3.15 8.61 -10.62
CA LEU A 141 -2.58 7.48 -11.36
C LEU A 141 -1.06 7.37 -11.22
N GLU A 142 -0.36 8.53 -11.22
CA GLU A 142 1.10 8.60 -11.09
C GLU A 142 1.62 8.18 -9.71
N GLU A 143 0.76 8.20 -8.68
CA GLU A 143 1.17 7.86 -7.32
C GLU A 143 1.51 6.36 -7.19
N PHE A 144 0.98 5.51 -8.08
CA PHE A 144 1.33 4.09 -8.11
C PHE A 144 2.78 3.82 -8.52
N GLU A 145 3.40 4.72 -9.27
CA GLU A 145 4.79 4.58 -9.74
C GLU A 145 5.82 5.12 -8.74
N LYS A 146 5.39 5.92 -7.75
CA LYS A 146 6.26 6.52 -6.74
C LYS A 146 6.57 5.54 -5.60
N PRO A 147 7.67 5.76 -4.85
CA PRO A 147 7.84 5.13 -3.55
C PRO A 147 6.62 5.35 -2.67
N LYS A 148 6.14 4.29 -2.02
CA LYS A 148 4.89 4.32 -1.25
C LYS A 148 4.82 3.24 -0.19
N ILE A 149 3.99 3.47 0.83
CA ILE A 149 3.64 2.44 1.80
C ILE A 149 2.33 1.80 1.37
N MET A 150 2.31 0.49 1.18
CA MET A 150 1.12 -0.28 0.83
C MET A 150 0.58 -1.02 2.05
N TYR A 151 -0.75 -1.01 2.24
CA TYR A 151 -1.38 -1.73 3.34
C TYR A 151 -2.81 -2.19 2.98
N PRO A 152 -3.30 -3.32 3.55
CA PRO A 152 -4.65 -3.82 3.28
C PRO A 152 -5.71 -2.99 4.00
N ASN A 153 -6.90 -2.85 3.38
CA ASN A 153 -8.04 -2.18 4.02
C ASN A 153 -8.52 -2.92 5.27
N MET A 154 -8.55 -4.25 5.22
CA MET A 154 -8.98 -5.10 6.33
C MET A 154 -7.93 -6.17 6.63
N THR A 155 -7.54 -6.29 7.89
CA THR A 155 -6.47 -7.20 8.30
C THR A 155 -6.54 -7.54 9.80
N LYS A 156 -6.00 -8.72 10.17
CA LYS A 156 -5.71 -9.07 11.57
C LYS A 156 -4.35 -8.57 12.04
N TYR A 157 -3.39 -8.41 11.11
CA TYR A 157 -1.97 -8.30 11.43
C TYR A 157 -1.38 -6.91 11.20
N MET A 158 -2.15 -5.99 10.61
CA MET A 158 -1.73 -4.60 10.32
C MET A 158 -0.35 -4.53 9.63
N PRO A 159 -0.17 -5.18 8.46
CA PRO A 159 1.09 -5.19 7.75
C PRO A 159 1.24 -3.94 6.89
N PHE A 160 2.46 -3.39 6.81
CA PHE A 160 2.82 -2.29 5.94
C PHE A 160 4.06 -2.68 5.13
N TYR A 161 3.98 -2.53 3.82
CA TYR A 161 5.08 -2.79 2.90
C TYR A 161 5.52 -1.48 2.25
N PHE A 162 6.82 -1.17 2.32
CA PHE A 162 7.40 -0.01 1.64
C PHE A 162 7.83 -0.42 0.23
N ASP A 163 7.08 0.04 -0.77
CA ASP A 163 7.28 -0.30 -2.18
C ASP A 163 8.06 0.78 -2.91
N ILE A 164 9.19 0.37 -3.51
CA ILE A 164 10.00 1.16 -4.44
C ILE A 164 10.03 0.54 -5.85
N GLN A 165 9.28 -0.54 -6.09
CA GLN A 165 9.29 -1.29 -7.34
C GLN A 165 8.16 -0.86 -8.29
N GLY A 166 7.24 -0.02 -7.83
CA GLY A 166 6.14 0.49 -8.64
C GLY A 166 4.99 -0.51 -8.81
N PHE A 167 4.72 -1.33 -7.80
CA PHE A 167 3.54 -2.19 -7.80
C PHE A 167 2.26 -1.35 -7.82
N TYR A 168 1.33 -1.77 -8.65
CA TYR A 168 -0.06 -1.35 -8.51
C TYR A 168 -0.75 -2.14 -7.39
N GLN A 169 -1.94 -1.73 -6.99
CA GLN A 169 -2.71 -2.43 -5.98
C GLN A 169 -4.21 -2.29 -6.22
N ASN A 170 -4.97 -3.30 -5.81
CA ASN A 170 -6.41 -3.31 -5.99
C ASN A 170 -7.14 -2.52 -4.89
N ASP A 171 -8.45 -2.33 -5.08
CA ASP A 171 -9.37 -1.59 -4.22
C ASP A 171 -9.49 -2.10 -2.77
N LYS A 172 -8.90 -3.26 -2.46
CA LYS A 172 -8.86 -3.84 -1.09
C LYS A 172 -7.60 -3.44 -0.31
N SER A 173 -6.86 -2.47 -0.84
CA SER A 173 -5.67 -1.91 -0.20
C SER A 173 -5.56 -0.40 -0.44
N PHE A 174 -4.72 0.24 0.36
CA PHE A 174 -4.42 1.67 0.31
C PHE A 174 -2.92 1.88 0.13
N LEU A 175 -2.56 3.05 -0.38
CA LEU A 175 -1.18 3.51 -0.47
C LEU A 175 -1.02 4.85 0.25
N ILE A 176 0.16 5.07 0.83
CA ILE A 176 0.59 6.35 1.38
C ILE A 176 1.78 6.82 0.55
N THR A 177 1.70 8.02 -0.01
CA THR A 177 2.79 8.71 -0.70
C THR A 177 3.11 10.02 0.00
N GLY A 178 4.31 10.59 -0.24
CA GLY A 178 4.74 11.85 0.35
C GLY A 178 6.17 11.82 0.84
N ARG A 179 6.46 12.50 1.95
CA ARG A 179 7.81 12.61 2.54
C ARG A 179 7.98 11.72 3.77
N HIS A 180 9.24 11.38 4.08
CA HIS A 180 9.66 10.58 5.24
C HIS A 180 8.92 9.23 5.34
N LEU A 181 8.73 8.59 4.19
CA LEU A 181 7.98 7.35 4.09
C LEU A 181 8.74 6.15 4.67
N SER A 182 10.07 6.18 4.67
CA SER A 182 10.88 5.09 5.20
C SER A 182 10.72 5.01 6.72
N TYR A 183 10.87 6.13 7.40
CA TYR A 183 10.60 6.20 8.83
C TYR A 183 9.14 5.85 9.14
N LEU A 184 8.18 6.40 8.38
CA LEU A 184 6.76 6.12 8.61
C LEU A 184 6.43 4.63 8.43
N ALA A 185 6.99 3.96 7.41
CA ALA A 185 6.80 2.52 7.20
C ALA A 185 7.38 1.69 8.35
N ALA A 186 8.56 2.08 8.84
CA ALA A 186 9.20 1.45 10.00
C ALA A 186 8.35 1.64 11.26
N PHE A 187 7.89 2.86 11.53
CA PHE A 187 7.02 3.17 12.67
C PHE A 187 5.71 2.39 12.63
N LEU A 188 5.01 2.37 11.50
CA LEU A 188 3.75 1.64 11.33
C LEU A 188 3.89 0.11 11.52
N ASN A 189 5.08 -0.44 11.26
CA ASN A 189 5.39 -1.85 11.51
C ASN A 189 5.97 -2.11 12.91
N SER A 190 6.28 -1.09 13.70
CA SER A 190 6.95 -1.23 15.00
C SER A 190 6.06 -1.83 16.07
N SER A 191 6.70 -2.39 17.09
CA SER A 191 6.02 -2.84 18.31
C SER A 191 5.34 -1.69 19.04
N LEU A 192 5.92 -0.48 19.02
CA LEU A 192 5.35 0.71 19.62
C LEU A 192 4.00 1.07 18.96
N PHE A 193 3.95 1.09 17.63
CA PHE A 193 2.72 1.37 16.90
C PHE A 193 1.63 0.36 17.22
N LYS A 194 1.96 -0.93 17.17
CA LYS A 194 1.01 -2.00 17.48
C LYS A 194 0.47 -1.88 18.90
N PHE A 195 1.35 -1.66 19.89
CA PHE A 195 0.98 -1.50 21.28
C PHE A 195 0.02 -0.33 21.49
N CYS A 196 0.36 0.86 20.95
CA CYS A 196 -0.37 2.08 21.22
C CYS A 196 -1.64 2.26 20.36
N PHE A 197 -1.63 1.80 19.11
CA PHE A 197 -2.63 2.22 18.11
C PHE A 197 -3.49 1.10 17.54
N THR A 198 -3.24 -0.17 17.86
CA THR A 198 -4.11 -1.27 17.38
C THR A 198 -5.58 -1.00 17.68
N ASN A 199 -5.90 -0.51 18.88
CA ASN A 199 -7.27 -0.21 19.29
C ASN A 199 -7.84 1.11 18.73
N SER A 200 -7.04 1.89 18.00
CA SER A 200 -7.52 3.07 17.27
C SER A 200 -8.29 2.70 16.00
N PHE A 201 -8.15 1.46 15.55
CA PHE A 201 -8.85 0.93 14.39
C PHE A 201 -10.02 0.04 14.83
N PRO A 202 -11.24 0.22 14.24
CA PRO A 202 -12.40 -0.57 14.59
C PRO A 202 -12.14 -2.06 14.40
N GLU A 203 -12.46 -2.84 15.41
CA GLU A 203 -12.46 -4.29 15.33
C GLU A 203 -13.75 -4.78 14.69
N LEU A 204 -13.60 -5.60 13.68
CA LEU A 204 -14.65 -6.31 12.99
C LEU A 204 -14.68 -7.77 13.46
N GLN A 205 -15.60 -8.55 12.91
CA GLN A 205 -15.73 -9.96 13.26
C GLN A 205 -14.39 -10.73 13.12
N GLY A 206 -14.06 -11.54 14.10
CA GLY A 206 -12.90 -12.43 14.10
C GLY A 206 -11.54 -11.74 14.31
N GLY A 207 -11.50 -10.58 14.97
CA GLY A 207 -10.28 -9.84 15.27
C GLY A 207 -9.70 -9.06 14.08
N THR A 208 -10.44 -8.97 12.98
CA THR A 208 -10.06 -8.16 11.82
C THR A 208 -10.28 -6.70 12.14
N ARG A 209 -9.38 -5.83 11.68
CA ARG A 209 -9.48 -4.37 11.83
C ARG A 209 -9.58 -3.67 10.48
N GLU A 210 -10.30 -2.55 10.46
CA GLU A 210 -10.48 -1.74 9.26
C GLU A 210 -9.55 -0.53 9.32
N LEU A 211 -8.61 -0.46 8.36
CA LEU A 211 -7.55 0.53 8.30
C LEU A 211 -7.92 1.67 7.34
N ARG A 212 -8.93 2.47 7.71
CA ARG A 212 -9.32 3.65 6.92
C ARG A 212 -8.48 4.88 7.25
N LYS A 213 -8.31 5.75 6.25
CA LYS A 213 -7.62 7.04 6.37
C LYS A 213 -8.04 7.85 7.61
N ILE A 214 -9.33 7.94 7.91
CA ILE A 214 -9.88 8.73 9.02
C ILE A 214 -9.32 8.33 10.40
N PHE A 215 -8.82 7.10 10.54
CA PHE A 215 -8.19 6.63 11.77
C PHE A 215 -6.71 6.99 11.78
N PHE A 216 -6.01 6.85 10.65
CA PHE A 216 -4.62 7.28 10.50
C PHE A 216 -4.45 8.77 10.72
N ASP A 217 -5.36 9.60 10.20
CA ASP A 217 -5.32 11.05 10.31
C ASP A 217 -5.11 11.58 11.73
N LYS A 218 -5.51 10.81 12.72
CA LYS A 218 -5.45 11.17 14.15
C LYS A 218 -4.22 10.67 14.89
N ILE A 219 -3.46 9.77 14.27
CA ILE A 219 -2.31 9.14 14.93
C ILE A 219 -1.18 10.16 15.04
N PRO A 220 -0.71 10.47 16.27
CA PRO A 220 0.44 11.35 16.46
C PRO A 220 1.72 10.56 16.16
N VAL A 221 2.51 11.06 15.22
CA VAL A 221 3.81 10.48 14.85
C VAL A 221 4.87 11.57 14.99
N LEU A 222 6.02 11.24 15.57
CA LEU A 222 7.14 12.15 15.71
C LEU A 222 7.65 12.57 14.32
N PRO A 223 7.62 13.86 13.96
CA PRO A 223 8.25 14.33 12.74
C PRO A 223 9.76 14.14 12.78
N VAL A 224 10.35 13.66 11.71
CA VAL A 224 11.79 13.44 11.59
C VAL A 224 12.39 14.31 10.48
N ASP A 225 13.71 14.47 10.51
CA ASP A 225 14.47 15.08 9.44
C ASP A 225 14.85 14.07 8.34
N ASP A 226 15.43 14.58 7.25
CA ASP A 226 15.84 13.76 6.11
C ASP A 226 16.92 12.73 6.50
N ASN A 227 17.88 13.08 7.38
CA ASN A 227 18.93 12.15 7.83
C ASN A 227 18.34 10.96 8.61
N THR A 228 17.34 11.22 9.45
CA THR A 228 16.63 10.15 10.16
C THR A 228 15.86 9.25 9.21
N ASP A 229 15.19 9.81 8.19
CA ASP A 229 14.48 9.02 7.19
C ASP A 229 15.44 8.16 6.36
N GLU A 230 16.61 8.68 5.97
CA GLU A 230 17.67 7.94 5.28
C GLU A 230 18.16 6.72 6.10
N LEU A 231 18.37 6.90 7.42
CA LEU A 231 18.71 5.78 8.31
C LEU A 231 17.63 4.68 8.24
N PHE A 232 16.36 5.06 8.32
CA PHE A 232 15.26 4.10 8.23
C PHE A 232 15.12 3.49 6.84
N GLU A 233 15.50 4.18 5.76
CA GLU A 233 15.56 3.60 4.42
C GLU A 233 16.57 2.46 4.37
N GLU A 234 17.77 2.64 4.95
CA GLU A 234 18.79 1.58 5.02
C GLU A 234 18.29 0.37 5.82
N LEU A 235 17.66 0.60 6.99
CA LEU A 235 17.10 -0.44 7.82
C LEU A 235 15.98 -1.20 7.12
N LEU A 236 15.06 -0.49 6.43
CA LEU A 236 13.98 -1.11 5.65
C LEU A 236 14.53 -1.91 4.48
N ARG A 237 15.49 -1.39 3.73
CA ARG A 237 16.15 -2.12 2.65
C ARG A 237 16.75 -3.42 3.17
N SER A 238 17.50 -3.35 4.27
CA SER A 238 18.11 -4.53 4.91
C SER A 238 17.08 -5.59 5.30
N ILE A 239 15.96 -5.21 5.95
CA ILE A 239 14.94 -6.18 6.38
C ILE A 239 14.10 -6.71 5.22
N GLN A 240 13.89 -5.92 4.18
CA GLN A 240 13.16 -6.34 2.97
C GLN A 240 13.99 -7.30 2.10
N ASP A 241 15.32 -7.14 2.06
CA ASP A 241 16.21 -8.08 1.38
C ASP A 241 16.19 -9.47 2.04
N PHE A 242 16.19 -9.49 3.36
CA PHE A 242 16.09 -10.71 4.15
C PHE A 242 15.51 -10.41 5.53
N TYR A 243 14.28 -10.85 5.76
CA TYR A 243 13.61 -10.69 7.06
C TYR A 243 14.29 -11.51 8.16
N SER A 244 14.58 -10.87 9.29
CA SER A 244 14.89 -11.55 10.55
C SER A 244 14.28 -10.80 11.74
N ASN A 245 14.03 -11.52 12.83
CA ASN A 245 13.57 -10.91 14.08
C ASN A 245 14.59 -9.91 14.65
N GLU A 246 15.88 -10.15 14.46
CA GLU A 246 16.96 -9.27 14.92
C GLU A 246 16.88 -7.90 14.25
N LYS A 247 16.68 -7.87 12.91
CA LYS A 247 16.49 -6.62 12.16
C LYS A 247 15.19 -5.90 12.56
N ALA A 248 14.12 -6.63 12.81
CA ALA A 248 12.89 -6.05 13.30
C ALA A 248 13.04 -5.41 14.69
N LEU A 249 13.78 -6.07 15.58
CA LEU A 249 14.14 -5.54 16.91
C LEU A 249 15.11 -4.35 16.81
N GLU A 250 15.99 -4.32 15.83
CA GLU A 250 16.87 -3.17 15.56
C GLU A 250 16.06 -1.94 15.17
N ILE A 251 15.11 -2.09 14.26
CA ILE A 251 14.15 -1.02 13.89
C ILE A 251 13.37 -0.56 15.12
N ASP A 252 12.85 -1.48 15.93
CA ASP A 252 12.13 -1.14 17.16
C ASP A 252 13.00 -0.34 18.15
N ARG A 253 14.30 -0.70 18.33
CA ARG A 253 15.22 0.04 19.20
C ARG A 253 15.40 1.48 18.72
N HIS A 254 15.66 1.71 17.43
CA HIS A 254 15.77 3.06 16.88
C HIS A 254 14.48 3.89 17.12
N ILE A 255 13.31 3.26 16.98
CA ILE A 255 12.04 3.94 17.26
C ILE A 255 11.90 4.23 18.76
N PHE A 256 12.21 3.29 19.65
CA PHE A 256 12.14 3.49 21.09
C PHE A 256 13.07 4.64 21.55
N ASP A 257 14.29 4.71 20.98
CA ASP A 257 15.25 5.77 21.27
C ASP A 257 14.73 7.15 20.82
N LEU A 258 14.12 7.25 19.64
CA LEU A 258 13.50 8.49 19.16
C LEU A 258 12.39 8.98 20.10
N TYR A 259 11.60 8.08 20.67
CA TYR A 259 10.54 8.42 21.64
C TYR A 259 11.03 8.47 23.08
N GLN A 260 12.35 8.29 23.32
CA GLN A 260 13.00 8.32 24.65
C GLN A 260 12.28 7.40 25.65
N LEU A 261 11.96 6.17 25.23
CA LEU A 261 11.30 5.20 26.08
C LEU A 261 12.29 4.64 27.14
N THR A 262 11.78 4.45 28.36
CA THR A 262 12.58 3.84 29.44
C THR A 262 12.65 2.31 29.27
N PRO A 263 13.64 1.63 29.90
CA PRO A 263 13.70 0.17 29.87
C PRO A 263 12.41 -0.53 30.33
N GLU A 264 11.71 0.03 31.30
CA GLU A 264 10.44 -0.52 31.80
C GLU A 264 9.32 -0.37 30.76
N GLU A 265 9.28 0.76 30.03
CA GLU A 265 8.32 1.01 28.96
C GLU A 265 8.59 0.07 27.77
N VAL A 266 9.86 -0.11 27.41
CA VAL A 266 10.28 -1.06 26.37
C VAL A 266 9.93 -2.50 26.75
N ALA A 267 10.16 -2.89 28.02
CA ALA A 267 9.81 -4.23 28.51
C ALA A 267 8.31 -4.49 28.44
N LEU A 268 7.49 -3.48 28.73
CA LEU A 268 6.03 -3.60 28.62
C LEU A 268 5.57 -3.77 27.16
N ILE A 269 6.13 -2.97 26.22
CA ILE A 269 5.82 -3.05 24.80
C ILE A 269 6.27 -4.40 24.22
N GLY A 270 7.46 -4.88 24.57
CA GLY A 270 7.99 -6.17 24.12
C GLY A 270 7.21 -7.39 24.62
N ALA A 271 6.41 -7.26 25.67
CA ALA A 271 5.51 -8.31 26.13
C ALA A 271 4.26 -8.48 25.23
N VAL A 272 4.00 -7.54 24.33
CA VAL A 272 2.94 -7.68 23.32
C VAL A 272 3.47 -8.57 22.20
N ASN A 273 3.02 -9.82 22.16
CA ASN A 273 3.38 -10.80 21.12
C ASN A 273 3.14 -10.20 19.73
N LEU A 274 4.19 -10.09 18.96
CA LEU A 274 4.25 -9.61 17.58
C LEU A 274 3.69 -10.65 16.61
#